data_0144f107d556600b95aaa8b01d27b7f3
#
_entry.id   0144f107d556600b95aaa8b01d27b7f3
#
_cell.length_a   1.000
_cell.length_b   1.000
_cell.length_c   1.000
_cell.angle_alpha   90.00
_cell.angle_beta   90.00
_cell.angle_gamma   90.00
#
_symmetry.space_group_name_H-M   'P 1'
#
loop_
_entity.id
_entity.type
_entity.pdbx_description
1 polymer ?
#
loop_
_entity_poly.entity_id
_entity_poly.type
_entity_poly.pdbx_seq_one_letter_code
_entity_poly.pdbx_strand_id
1 'polypeptide(L)'
;MDNFTSIQTILDEFIQQIEGHPPISASELPNIDLYMDQVTTFMDEHLEHSRRYPEDKILTKTMINNYAKNRLLPPPEKKKYSKDHMLLLIFIYYFKNILSINDIQKLLTPMTDRYFKNESGSDMAWLYSHIMDSEPDQAKR
;
A
#
# COMPACT_ATOMS: atom_id res chain seq x y z
N MET A 1 -15.53 -18.89 -12.80
CA MET A 1 -15.07 -18.77 -11.43
C MET A 1 -15.83 -17.72 -10.67
N ASP A 2 -16.14 -18.03 -9.47
CA ASP A 2 -16.85 -17.16 -8.56
C ASP A 2 -15.95 -15.99 -8.10
N ASN A 3 -16.42 -14.75 -8.30
CA ASN A 3 -15.66 -13.56 -7.87
C ASN A 3 -15.45 -13.55 -6.36
N PHE A 4 -16.42 -14.04 -5.63
CA PHE A 4 -16.31 -14.09 -4.16
C PHE A 4 -15.17 -15.01 -3.74
N THR A 5 -15.04 -16.16 -4.38
CA THR A 5 -13.97 -17.09 -4.08
C THR A 5 -12.60 -16.47 -4.40
N SER A 6 -12.51 -15.74 -5.50
CA SER A 6 -11.26 -15.08 -5.87
C SER A 6 -10.87 -14.02 -4.85
N ILE A 7 -11.84 -13.23 -4.39
CA ILE A 7 -11.58 -12.20 -3.39
C ILE A 7 -11.14 -12.84 -2.08
N GLN A 8 -11.80 -13.92 -1.69
CA GLN A 8 -11.45 -14.62 -0.47
C GLN A 8 -10.01 -15.13 -0.52
N THR A 9 -9.62 -15.71 -1.65
CA THR A 9 -8.26 -16.20 -1.83
C THR A 9 -7.24 -15.06 -1.71
N ILE A 10 -7.54 -13.93 -2.31
CA ILE A 10 -6.65 -12.77 -2.25
C ILE A 10 -6.50 -12.28 -0.80
N LEU A 11 -7.60 -12.20 -0.08
CA LEU A 11 -7.58 -11.76 1.30
C LEU A 11 -6.79 -12.73 2.18
N ASP A 12 -6.96 -14.03 1.96
CA ASP A 12 -6.23 -15.03 2.73
C ASP A 12 -4.73 -14.91 2.50
N GLU A 13 -4.32 -14.74 1.25
CA GLU A 13 -2.91 -14.58 0.93
C GLU A 13 -2.35 -13.29 1.52
N PHE A 14 -3.14 -12.22 1.49
CA PHE A 14 -2.72 -10.95 2.05
C PHE A 14 -2.52 -11.07 3.56
N ILE A 15 -3.47 -11.71 4.24
CA ILE A 15 -3.36 -11.92 5.69
C ILE A 15 -2.12 -12.74 6.02
N GLN A 16 -1.85 -13.80 5.26
CA GLN A 16 -0.65 -14.58 5.48
C GLN A 16 0.62 -13.75 5.32
N GLN A 17 0.61 -12.84 4.38
CA GLN A 17 1.77 -12.01 4.10
C GLN A 17 2.09 -11.06 5.26
N ILE A 18 1.07 -10.56 5.95
CA ILE A 18 1.29 -9.63 7.05
C ILE A 18 1.35 -10.31 8.42
N GLU A 19 1.09 -11.62 8.47
CA GLU A 19 1.18 -12.38 9.71
C GLU A 19 2.62 -12.42 10.19
N GLY A 20 2.83 -12.22 11.48
CA GLY A 20 4.18 -12.25 12.03
C GLY A 20 4.94 -10.95 11.90
N HIS A 21 4.57 -10.12 10.96
CA HIS A 21 5.20 -8.82 10.75
C HIS A 21 4.11 -7.80 10.48
N PRO A 22 3.62 -7.13 11.53
CA PRO A 22 2.56 -6.15 11.34
C PRO A 22 2.95 -5.08 10.33
N PRO A 23 2.02 -4.65 9.50
CA PRO A 23 2.32 -3.59 8.54
C PRO A 23 2.61 -2.27 9.24
N ILE A 24 3.22 -1.35 8.50
CA ILE A 24 3.47 -0.01 9.02
C ILE A 24 2.14 0.61 9.40
N SER A 25 2.07 1.16 10.61
CA SER A 25 0.86 1.87 11.03
C SER A 25 0.78 3.22 10.31
N ALA A 26 -0.44 3.66 9.99
CA ALA A 26 -0.62 4.96 9.36
C ALA A 26 -0.02 6.09 10.21
N SER A 27 -0.04 5.93 11.52
CA SER A 27 0.50 6.94 12.43
C SER A 27 2.03 7.03 12.39
N GLU A 28 2.70 6.02 11.86
CA GLU A 28 4.15 6.04 11.72
C GLU A 28 4.62 6.83 10.52
N LEU A 29 3.72 7.13 9.59
CA LEU A 29 4.08 7.87 8.39
C LEU A 29 4.23 9.35 8.71
N PRO A 30 5.20 10.04 8.07
CA PRO A 30 5.35 11.47 8.26
C PRO A 30 4.10 12.22 7.79
N ASN A 31 3.79 13.31 8.47
CA ASN A 31 2.66 14.16 8.07
C ASN A 31 3.09 15.27 7.14
N ILE A 32 4.25 15.14 6.53
CA ILE A 32 4.76 16.10 5.55
C ILE A 32 4.95 15.39 4.23
N ASP A 33 4.92 16.15 3.14
CA ASP A 33 5.19 15.59 1.83
C ASP A 33 6.68 15.30 1.68
N LEU A 34 7.00 14.20 1.00
CA LEU A 34 8.38 13.74 0.86
C LEU A 34 8.82 13.72 -0.59
N TYR A 35 10.10 13.99 -0.80
CA TYR A 35 10.70 13.78 -2.12
C TYR A 35 10.97 12.30 -2.36
N MET A 36 11.18 11.94 -3.62
CA MET A 36 11.39 10.54 -4.01
C MET A 36 12.46 9.84 -3.18
N ASP A 37 13.59 10.49 -2.95
CA ASP A 37 14.67 9.87 -2.18
C ASP A 37 14.25 9.57 -0.75
N GLN A 38 13.45 10.45 -0.17
CA GLN A 38 12.96 10.23 1.19
C GLN A 38 11.94 9.10 1.23
N VAL A 39 11.11 9.00 0.18
CA VAL A 39 10.12 7.93 0.08
C VAL A 39 10.83 6.57 0.04
N THR A 40 11.80 6.43 -0.86
CA THR A 40 12.49 5.14 -1.00
C THR A 40 13.25 4.78 0.26
N THR A 41 13.88 5.75 0.91
CA THR A 41 14.59 5.50 2.17
C THR A 41 13.63 5.04 3.26
N PHE A 42 12.51 5.72 3.40
CA PHE A 42 11.51 5.35 4.40
C PHE A 42 11.02 3.91 4.18
N MET A 43 10.70 3.58 2.93
CA MET A 43 10.20 2.23 2.63
C MET A 43 11.26 1.17 2.89
N ASP A 44 12.52 1.44 2.53
CA ASP A 44 13.60 0.49 2.80
C ASP A 44 13.74 0.23 4.30
N GLU A 45 13.66 1.27 5.11
CA GLU A 45 13.83 1.12 6.55
C GLU A 45 12.66 0.39 7.22
N HIS A 46 11.44 0.65 6.75
CA HIS A 46 10.26 0.13 7.42
C HIS A 46 9.74 -1.18 6.86
N LEU A 47 10.13 -1.54 5.65
CA LEU A 47 9.71 -2.78 5.03
C LEU A 47 10.86 -3.78 4.87
N GLU A 48 11.98 -3.49 5.49
CA GLU A 48 13.18 -4.31 5.40
C GLU A 48 12.91 -5.77 5.75
N HIS A 49 12.10 -6.01 6.77
CA HIS A 49 11.83 -7.38 7.23
C HIS A 49 11.09 -8.23 6.21
N SER A 50 10.45 -7.61 5.22
CA SER A 50 9.69 -8.36 4.24
C SER A 50 10.49 -8.68 2.99
N ARG A 51 11.76 -8.29 2.94
CA ARG A 51 12.61 -8.64 1.80
C ARG A 51 12.90 -10.14 1.82
N ARG A 52 12.80 -10.76 0.65
CA ARG A 52 13.10 -12.17 0.51
C ARG A 52 14.62 -12.42 0.59
N TYR A 53 15.40 -11.52 -0.01
CA TYR A 53 16.86 -11.58 0.00
C TYR A 53 17.40 -10.21 0.39
N PRO A 54 18.55 -10.16 1.08
CA PRO A 54 19.11 -8.86 1.52
C PRO A 54 19.36 -7.87 0.39
N GLU A 55 19.68 -8.37 -0.80
CA GLU A 55 19.97 -7.50 -1.94
C GLU A 55 18.73 -7.05 -2.67
N ASP A 56 17.56 -7.56 -2.33
CA ASP A 56 16.32 -7.15 -2.99
C ASP A 56 15.98 -5.72 -2.66
N LYS A 57 15.53 -4.99 -3.67
CA LYS A 57 15.01 -3.64 -3.46
C LYS A 57 13.54 -3.72 -3.13
N ILE A 58 13.13 -2.94 -2.15
CA ILE A 58 11.72 -2.91 -1.77
C ILE A 58 10.93 -2.09 -2.78
N LEU A 59 11.30 -0.84 -2.94
CA LEU A 59 10.69 0.05 -3.92
C LEU A 59 11.78 0.94 -4.49
N THR A 60 11.96 0.90 -5.81
CA THR A 60 12.94 1.75 -6.48
C THR A 60 12.23 2.93 -7.12
N LYS A 61 13.01 3.94 -7.47
CA LYS A 61 12.48 5.10 -8.20
C LYS A 61 11.79 4.66 -9.49
N THR A 62 12.40 3.72 -10.20
CA THR A 62 11.83 3.21 -11.45
C THR A 62 10.48 2.54 -11.19
N MET A 63 10.39 1.74 -10.14
CA MET A 63 9.13 1.08 -9.81
C MET A 63 8.05 2.11 -9.50
N ILE A 64 8.36 3.09 -8.70
CA ILE A 64 7.38 4.12 -8.32
C ILE A 64 6.92 4.90 -9.55
N ASN A 65 7.86 5.26 -10.43
CA ASN A 65 7.51 5.95 -11.66
C ASN A 65 6.62 5.10 -12.55
N ASN A 66 6.88 3.79 -12.61
CA ASN A 66 6.04 2.89 -13.39
C ASN A 66 4.63 2.78 -12.82
N TYR A 67 4.51 2.81 -11.50
CA TYR A 67 3.18 2.77 -10.88
C TYR A 67 2.38 4.02 -11.23
N ALA A 68 3.02 5.18 -11.23
CA ALA A 68 2.35 6.42 -11.63
C ALA A 68 1.97 6.37 -13.11
N LYS A 69 2.86 5.85 -13.95
CA LYS A 69 2.62 5.74 -15.37
C LYS A 69 1.43 4.81 -15.68
N ASN A 70 1.29 3.75 -14.90
CA ASN A 70 0.22 2.76 -15.08
C ASN A 70 -1.02 3.11 -14.26
N ARG A 71 -1.08 4.31 -13.71
CA ARG A 71 -2.23 4.82 -12.98
C ARG A 71 -2.56 4.02 -11.72
N LEU A 72 -1.57 3.35 -11.16
CA LEU A 72 -1.72 2.75 -9.84
C LEU A 72 -1.54 3.78 -8.75
N LEU A 73 -0.76 4.80 -9.04
CA LEU A 73 -0.40 5.83 -8.09
C LEU A 73 -0.65 7.19 -8.74
N PRO A 74 -1.40 8.09 -8.07
CA PRO A 74 -1.53 9.45 -8.61
C PRO A 74 -0.16 10.11 -8.71
N PRO A 75 0.03 11.03 -9.66
CA PRO A 75 1.32 11.68 -9.79
C PRO A 75 1.65 12.55 -8.58
N PRO A 76 2.93 12.74 -8.29
CA PRO A 76 3.31 13.62 -7.19
C PRO A 76 3.02 15.07 -7.54
N GLU A 77 2.84 15.87 -6.50
CA GLU A 77 2.64 17.30 -6.67
C GLU A 77 3.96 18.01 -6.40
N LYS A 78 4.43 18.78 -7.38
CA LYS A 78 5.71 19.49 -7.26
C LYS A 78 6.83 18.56 -6.84
N LYS A 79 6.81 17.33 -7.40
CA LYS A 79 7.81 16.29 -7.14
C LYS A 79 7.78 15.73 -5.73
N LYS A 80 6.73 16.02 -4.98
CA LYS A 80 6.59 15.51 -3.61
C LYS A 80 5.43 14.54 -3.51
N TYR A 81 5.59 13.55 -2.64
CA TYR A 81 4.61 12.50 -2.39
C TYR A 81 4.01 12.71 -1.01
N SER A 82 2.70 12.72 -0.94
CA SER A 82 1.97 12.95 0.30
C SER A 82 1.88 11.65 1.12
N LYS A 83 1.34 11.78 2.33
CA LYS A 83 1.05 10.62 3.15
C LYS A 83 0.14 9.64 2.41
N ASP A 84 -0.85 10.15 1.68
CA ASP A 84 -1.76 9.30 0.92
C ASP A 84 -1.01 8.52 -0.16
N HIS A 85 -0.03 9.14 -0.81
CA HIS A 85 0.83 8.41 -1.75
C HIS A 85 1.58 7.28 -1.05
N MET A 86 2.09 7.55 0.15
CA MET A 86 2.83 6.55 0.91
C MET A 86 1.95 5.35 1.25
N LEU A 87 0.71 5.62 1.66
CA LEU A 87 -0.23 4.55 1.99
C LEU A 87 -0.53 3.69 0.76
N LEU A 88 -0.73 4.31 -0.39
CA LEU A 88 -0.96 3.58 -1.63
C LEU A 88 0.26 2.74 -2.00
N LEU A 89 1.46 3.27 -1.84
CA LEU A 89 2.67 2.51 -2.14
C LEU A 89 2.79 1.28 -1.28
N ILE A 90 2.40 1.36 -0.01
CA ILE A 90 2.44 0.22 0.88
C ILE A 90 1.44 -0.85 0.42
N PHE A 91 0.23 -0.45 0.03
CA PHE A 91 -0.74 -1.39 -0.54
C PHE A 91 -0.17 -2.07 -1.78
N ILE A 92 0.39 -1.29 -2.70
CA ILE A 92 0.95 -1.84 -3.93
C ILE A 92 2.07 -2.82 -3.60
N TYR A 93 2.92 -2.48 -2.64
CA TYR A 93 4.02 -3.34 -2.25
C TYR A 93 3.54 -4.71 -1.79
N TYR A 94 2.52 -4.75 -0.95
CA TYR A 94 2.00 -6.02 -0.48
C TYR A 94 1.26 -6.77 -1.56
N PHE A 95 0.45 -6.07 -2.37
CA PHE A 95 -0.34 -6.74 -3.39
C PHE A 95 0.48 -7.25 -4.56
N LYS A 96 1.61 -6.62 -4.86
CA LYS A 96 2.40 -7.04 -6.03
C LYS A 96 2.90 -8.48 -5.93
N ASN A 97 2.94 -9.02 -4.75
CA ASN A 97 3.39 -10.39 -4.54
C ASN A 97 2.31 -11.43 -4.80
N ILE A 98 1.06 -11.00 -4.89
CA ILE A 98 -0.06 -11.92 -5.05
C ILE A 98 -0.96 -11.57 -6.21
N LEU A 99 -0.79 -10.40 -6.81
CA LEU A 99 -1.64 -9.94 -7.91
C LEU A 99 -0.80 -9.37 -9.04
N SER A 100 -1.34 -9.44 -10.26
CA SER A 100 -0.74 -8.77 -11.39
C SER A 100 -0.97 -7.26 -11.26
N ILE A 101 -0.20 -6.49 -12.03
CA ILE A 101 -0.37 -5.03 -12.04
C ILE A 101 -1.78 -4.64 -12.47
N ASN A 102 -2.32 -5.33 -13.47
CA ASN A 102 -3.68 -5.04 -13.92
C ASN A 102 -4.71 -5.30 -12.83
N ASP A 103 -4.55 -6.39 -12.08
CA ASP A 103 -5.46 -6.72 -10.99
C ASP A 103 -5.33 -5.73 -9.84
N ILE A 104 -4.11 -5.32 -9.53
CA ILE A 104 -3.90 -4.30 -8.50
C ILE A 104 -4.60 -3.00 -8.91
N GLN A 105 -4.49 -2.62 -10.18
CA GLN A 105 -5.14 -1.42 -10.67
C GLN A 105 -6.65 -1.49 -10.50
N LYS A 106 -7.25 -2.63 -10.85
CA LYS A 106 -8.69 -2.80 -10.72
C LYS A 106 -9.13 -2.73 -9.25
N LEU A 107 -8.30 -3.24 -8.37
CA LEU A 107 -8.61 -3.23 -6.94
C LEU A 107 -8.45 -1.85 -6.35
N LEU A 108 -7.39 -1.15 -6.69
CA LEU A 108 -7.06 0.13 -6.06
C LEU A 108 -7.77 1.34 -6.66
N THR A 109 -8.16 1.28 -7.93
CA THR A 109 -8.78 2.45 -8.57
C THR A 109 -9.99 2.98 -7.80
N PRO A 110 -10.96 2.14 -7.41
CA PRO A 110 -12.09 2.65 -6.63
C PRO A 110 -11.67 3.25 -5.30
N MET A 111 -10.65 2.66 -4.65
CA MET A 111 -10.16 3.17 -3.39
C MET A 111 -9.51 4.54 -3.57
N THR A 112 -8.69 4.67 -4.60
CA THR A 112 -8.02 5.92 -4.88
C THR A 112 -9.03 7.01 -5.22
N ASP A 113 -10.01 6.69 -6.06
CA ASP A 113 -11.01 7.67 -6.45
C ASP A 113 -11.83 8.17 -5.27
N ARG A 114 -12.08 7.33 -4.30
CA ARG A 114 -12.93 7.68 -3.18
C ARG A 114 -12.18 8.30 -2.01
N TYR A 115 -10.98 7.82 -1.73
CA TYR A 115 -10.31 8.15 -0.48
C TYR A 115 -9.07 9.02 -0.63
N PHE A 116 -8.46 9.04 -1.81
CA PHE A 116 -7.20 9.78 -1.98
C PHE A 116 -7.44 11.27 -1.86
N LYS A 117 -6.77 11.89 -0.87
CA LYS A 117 -6.88 13.33 -0.60
C LYS A 117 -8.32 13.80 -0.45
N ASN A 118 -9.14 12.97 0.14
CA ASN A 118 -10.53 13.27 0.38
C ASN A 118 -10.65 14.12 1.66
N GLU A 119 -11.30 15.26 1.55
CA GLU A 119 -11.42 16.19 2.66
C GLU A 119 -12.60 15.88 3.59
N SER A 120 -13.38 14.87 3.29
CA SER A 120 -14.60 14.58 4.04
C SER A 120 -14.36 13.80 5.33
N GLY A 121 -13.11 13.48 5.67
CA GLY A 121 -12.79 12.76 6.88
C GLY A 121 -12.64 11.27 6.72
N SER A 122 -13.26 10.68 5.70
CA SER A 122 -13.04 9.28 5.36
C SER A 122 -11.91 9.23 4.37
N ASP A 123 -10.72 9.40 4.87
CA ASP A 123 -9.55 9.55 4.03
C ASP A 123 -8.77 8.23 3.89
N MET A 124 -7.70 8.28 3.13
CA MET A 124 -6.89 7.12 2.85
C MET A 124 -6.30 6.52 4.12
N ALA A 125 -5.93 7.35 5.09
CA ALA A 125 -5.37 6.86 6.34
C ALA A 125 -6.38 6.02 7.12
N TRP A 126 -7.63 6.45 7.13
CA TRP A 126 -8.70 5.69 7.77
C TRP A 126 -8.87 4.34 7.09
N LEU A 127 -8.93 4.35 5.75
CA LEU A 127 -9.09 3.11 4.99
C LEU A 127 -7.92 2.16 5.21
N TYR A 128 -6.73 2.70 5.17
CA TYR A 128 -5.52 1.90 5.39
C TYR A 128 -5.56 1.22 6.76
N SER A 129 -5.85 1.99 7.80
CA SER A 129 -5.90 1.43 9.16
C SER A 129 -6.98 0.38 9.28
N HIS A 130 -8.13 0.62 8.65
CA HIS A 130 -9.24 -0.32 8.71
C HIS A 130 -8.86 -1.67 8.07
N ILE A 131 -8.13 -1.63 6.96
CA ILE A 131 -7.73 -2.85 6.28
C ILE A 131 -6.55 -3.53 6.98
N MET A 132 -5.52 -2.77 7.31
CA MET A 132 -4.29 -3.33 7.85
C MET A 132 -4.41 -3.77 9.31
N ASP A 133 -5.29 -3.14 10.06
CA ASP A 133 -5.50 -3.50 11.46
C ASP A 133 -6.61 -4.52 11.64
N SER A 134 -7.10 -5.08 10.55
CA SER A 134 -8.14 -6.09 10.59
C SER A 134 -7.55 -7.45 10.95
N GLU A 135 -7.21 -7.62 12.21
CA GLU A 135 -6.58 -8.84 12.68
C GLU A 135 -7.60 -9.82 13.23
N PRO A 136 -7.23 -11.11 13.29
CA PRO A 136 -8.14 -12.12 13.85
C PRO A 136 -8.64 -11.78 15.26
N ASP A 137 -7.80 -11.17 16.08
CA ASP A 137 -8.20 -10.79 17.42
C ASP A 137 -9.32 -9.78 17.41
N GLN A 138 -9.29 -8.84 16.51
CA GLN A 138 -10.35 -7.87 16.39
C GLN A 138 -11.63 -8.51 15.89
N ALA A 139 -11.51 -9.49 15.05
CA ALA A 139 -12.68 -10.19 14.51
C ALA A 139 -13.41 -10.99 15.57
N LYS A 140 -12.76 -11.31 16.67
CA LYS A 140 -13.35 -12.08 17.74
C LYS A 140 -14.20 -11.26 18.69
N ARG A 141 -14.20 -9.97 18.53
CA ARG A 141 -14.88 -9.07 19.47
C ARG A 141 -16.25 -8.67 19.01
#